data_df6f98ae107c973df7221af8fa78f075
#
_entry.id   df6f98ae107c973df7221af8fa78f075
#
_cell.length_a   1.000
_cell.length_b   1.000
_cell.length_c   1.000
_cell.angle_alpha   90.00
_cell.angle_beta   90.00
_cell.angle_gamma   90.00
#
_symmetry.space_group_name_H-M   'P 1'
#
loop_
_entity.id
_entity.type
_entity.pdbx_description
1 polymer ?
#
loop_
_entity_poly.entity_id
_entity_poly.type
_entity_poly.pdbx_seq_one_letter_code
_entity_poly.pdbx_strand_id
1 'polypeptide(L)'
;MPISKLTGNIDYSESLRASKEYANKVNLTDMTFRKPLKSVAFEELSKKEWKEIEGIPLFADVRGFTSQFDNDDTNLEEMAIKTQNILTTMYDQVTVNHGIHVQFQGDREFALFHNYAGYECILDAVKAGLKMIDAVQTYGVSIGVGESFGKMFATRIGARGEKDYLLIGTTVIEADRNEDENAKANQLVISNDVYLMLKKDKPKWADIFIKQNGYYYTTTGYNKLMNIISQEQLNVNNRNNNYNGAWRE
;
A
#
# COMPACT_ATOMS: atom_id res chain seq x y z
N MET A 1 3.03 -39.81 10.71
CA MET A 1 4.48 -39.77 10.98
C MET A 1 4.69 -38.91 12.22
N PRO A 2 5.46 -39.36 13.22
CA PRO A 2 5.65 -38.56 14.42
C PRO A 2 6.48 -37.31 14.12
N ILE A 3 6.05 -36.18 14.65
CA ILE A 3 6.62 -34.83 14.53
C ILE A 3 8.11 -34.77 14.97
N SER A 4 8.58 -35.77 15.73
CA SER A 4 9.96 -35.85 16.21
C SER A 4 11.04 -36.02 15.13
N LYS A 5 10.67 -36.21 13.85
CA LYS A 5 11.64 -36.32 12.74
C LYS A 5 11.86 -35.00 12.00
N LEU A 6 11.16 -33.91 12.33
CA LEU A 6 11.32 -32.59 11.73
C LEU A 6 12.22 -31.63 12.53
N THR A 7 12.59 -31.98 13.73
CA THR A 7 13.59 -31.24 14.50
C THR A 7 14.98 -31.79 14.19
N GLY A 8 15.47 -31.59 12.96
CA GLY A 8 16.90 -31.57 12.75
C GLY A 8 17.47 -30.50 13.67
N ASN A 9 18.49 -30.80 14.48
CA ASN A 9 19.22 -29.79 15.22
C ASN A 9 19.68 -28.71 14.24
N ILE A 10 19.00 -27.58 14.26
CA ILE A 10 19.48 -26.39 13.55
C ILE A 10 20.73 -25.98 14.30
N ASP A 11 21.90 -26.26 13.72
CA ASP A 11 23.16 -25.79 14.28
C ASP A 11 23.22 -24.27 14.08
N TYR A 12 22.79 -23.53 15.11
CA TYR A 12 22.84 -22.08 15.14
C TYR A 12 24.24 -21.53 14.87
N SER A 13 25.28 -22.30 15.20
CA SER A 13 26.68 -21.88 14.95
C SER A 13 26.99 -21.90 13.46
N GLU A 14 26.49 -22.87 12.72
CA GLU A 14 26.66 -23.00 11.27
C GLU A 14 25.82 -21.94 10.53
N SER A 15 24.59 -21.70 10.97
CA SER A 15 23.73 -20.62 10.42
C SER A 15 24.34 -19.23 10.67
N LEU A 16 24.86 -18.97 11.86
CA LEU A 16 25.52 -17.70 12.21
C LEU A 16 26.83 -17.50 11.41
N ARG A 17 27.58 -18.58 11.18
CA ARG A 17 28.78 -18.56 10.36
C ARG A 17 28.44 -18.28 8.90
N ALA A 18 27.44 -18.94 8.35
CA ALA A 18 26.96 -18.69 6.98
C ALA A 18 26.46 -17.26 6.79
N SER A 19 25.74 -16.70 7.77
CA SER A 19 25.30 -15.29 7.76
C SER A 19 26.48 -14.32 7.80
N LYS A 20 27.50 -14.58 8.64
CA LYS A 20 28.72 -13.76 8.70
C LYS A 20 29.56 -13.86 7.41
N GLU A 21 29.70 -15.05 6.84
CA GLU A 21 30.37 -15.25 5.57
C GLU A 21 29.63 -14.54 4.41
N TYR A 22 28.28 -14.56 4.43
CA TYR A 22 27.48 -13.81 3.46
C TYR A 22 27.64 -12.31 3.63
N ALA A 23 27.56 -11.79 4.86
CA ALA A 23 27.77 -10.35 5.14
C ALA A 23 29.17 -9.87 4.74
N ASN A 24 30.21 -10.70 4.95
CA ASN A 24 31.58 -10.39 4.53
C ASN A 24 31.80 -10.47 3.02
N LYS A 25 30.97 -11.24 2.29
CA LYS A 25 31.00 -11.32 0.81
C LYS A 25 30.27 -10.18 0.12
N VAL A 26 29.35 -9.50 0.82
CA VAL A 26 28.66 -8.31 0.32
C VAL A 26 29.56 -7.10 0.55
N ASN A 27 30.47 -6.87 -0.40
CA ASN A 27 31.29 -5.67 -0.36
C ASN A 27 30.45 -4.49 -0.84
N LEU A 28 30.31 -3.45 -0.02
CA LEU A 28 29.57 -2.22 -0.36
C LEU A 28 30.08 -1.56 -1.66
N THR A 29 31.34 -1.79 -2.02
CA THR A 29 31.94 -1.33 -3.27
C THR A 29 31.36 -2.02 -4.52
N ASP A 30 30.74 -3.20 -4.37
CA ASP A 30 30.11 -3.94 -5.47
C ASP A 30 28.65 -3.54 -5.70
N MET A 31 28.10 -2.67 -4.86
CA MET A 31 26.73 -2.20 -5.00
C MET A 31 26.64 -1.04 -5.98
N THR A 32 25.78 -1.16 -6.96
CA THR A 32 25.52 -0.11 -7.94
C THR A 32 24.26 0.63 -7.58
N PHE A 33 24.38 1.93 -7.29
CA PHE A 33 23.26 2.84 -7.10
C PHE A 33 22.98 3.53 -8.44
N ARG A 34 21.85 3.22 -9.07
CA ARG A 34 21.43 3.85 -10.32
C ARG A 34 20.39 4.93 -10.06
N LYS A 35 20.54 6.07 -10.74
CA LYS A 35 19.54 7.13 -10.76
C LYS A 35 18.22 6.62 -11.37
N PRO A 36 17.08 7.22 -10.99
CA PRO A 36 15.78 6.70 -11.32
C PRO A 36 15.60 6.54 -12.82
N LEU A 37 15.26 5.35 -13.24
CA LEU A 37 14.59 5.11 -14.52
C LEU A 37 13.08 5.33 -14.32
N LYS A 38 12.40 5.75 -15.38
CA LYS A 38 10.96 6.04 -15.35
C LYS A 38 10.06 4.83 -15.01
N SER A 39 10.62 3.64 -14.87
CA SER A 39 9.90 2.43 -14.45
C SER A 39 10.82 1.50 -13.68
N VAL A 40 10.32 0.88 -12.62
CA VAL A 40 10.99 -0.23 -11.94
C VAL A 40 10.26 -1.51 -12.33
N ALA A 41 10.86 -2.27 -13.25
CA ALA A 41 10.54 -3.68 -13.36
C ALA A 41 11.33 -4.38 -12.24
N PHE A 42 10.66 -4.72 -11.14
CA PHE A 42 11.32 -5.40 -10.01
C PHE A 42 11.94 -6.72 -10.44
N GLU A 43 11.33 -7.40 -11.42
CA GLU A 43 11.82 -8.65 -12.00
C GLU A 43 13.21 -8.50 -12.63
N GLU A 44 13.53 -7.31 -13.14
CA GLU A 44 14.79 -7.01 -13.80
C GLU A 44 15.89 -6.55 -12.82
N LEU A 45 15.55 -6.25 -11.56
CA LEU A 45 16.55 -5.84 -10.58
C LEU A 45 17.48 -7.00 -10.23
N SER A 46 18.78 -6.77 -10.30
CA SER A 46 19.77 -7.70 -9.78
C SER A 46 19.90 -7.57 -8.26
N LYS A 47 20.39 -8.62 -7.58
CA LYS A 47 20.63 -8.62 -6.12
C LYS A 47 21.66 -7.60 -5.66
N LYS A 48 22.49 -7.09 -6.57
CA LYS A 48 23.54 -6.09 -6.29
C LYS A 48 23.14 -4.70 -6.74
N GLU A 49 21.91 -4.53 -7.20
CA GLU A 49 21.41 -3.29 -7.76
C GLU A 49 20.37 -2.67 -6.85
N TRP A 50 20.59 -1.41 -6.49
CA TRP A 50 19.65 -0.55 -5.82
C TRP A 50 19.22 0.54 -6.79
N LYS A 51 17.90 0.69 -6.98
CA LYS A 51 17.35 1.80 -7.76
C LYS A 51 16.69 2.81 -6.85
N GLU A 52 17.07 4.08 -6.98
CA GLU A 52 16.29 5.17 -6.41
C GLU A 52 15.01 5.31 -7.23
N ILE A 53 13.88 5.31 -6.57
CA ILE A 53 12.56 5.55 -7.16
C ILE A 53 11.83 6.62 -6.35
N GLU A 54 10.87 7.28 -6.99
CA GLU A 54 9.98 8.23 -6.35
C GLU A 54 8.54 7.76 -6.55
N GLY A 55 7.78 7.68 -5.47
CA GLY A 55 6.42 7.14 -5.51
C GLY A 55 5.76 7.09 -4.15
N ILE A 56 4.68 6.33 -4.06
CA ILE A 56 3.86 6.15 -2.86
C ILE A 56 3.94 4.69 -2.42
N PRO A 57 4.64 4.37 -1.33
CA PRO A 57 4.40 3.15 -0.59
C PRO A 57 3.03 3.24 0.09
N LEU A 58 2.26 2.14 0.01
CA LEU A 58 0.97 1.97 0.65
C LEU A 58 1.02 0.76 1.55
N PHE A 59 0.57 0.92 2.80
CA PHE A 59 0.31 -0.17 3.72
C PHE A 59 -1.18 -0.23 4.04
N ALA A 60 -1.74 -1.43 4.09
CA ALA A 60 -3.12 -1.66 4.49
C ALA A 60 -3.20 -2.90 5.39
N ASP A 61 -3.73 -2.75 6.61
CA ASP A 61 -3.75 -3.79 7.63
C ASP A 61 -5.14 -4.01 8.23
N VAL A 62 -5.48 -5.28 8.50
CA VAL A 62 -6.80 -5.65 9.04
C VAL A 62 -6.88 -5.35 10.53
N ARG A 63 -7.83 -4.53 10.94
CA ARG A 63 -7.98 -4.17 12.33
C ARG A 63 -8.61 -5.29 13.17
N GLY A 64 -7.94 -5.62 14.27
CA GLY A 64 -8.38 -6.68 15.18
C GLY A 64 -8.24 -8.10 14.64
N PHE A 65 -7.38 -8.33 13.64
CA PHE A 65 -7.16 -9.64 13.05
C PHE A 65 -6.66 -10.65 14.08
N THR A 66 -5.62 -10.32 14.83
CA THR A 66 -5.00 -11.20 15.82
C THR A 66 -6.00 -11.67 16.88
N SER A 67 -6.91 -10.80 17.33
CA SER A 67 -7.92 -11.14 18.33
C SER A 67 -8.94 -12.19 17.86
N GLN A 68 -9.05 -12.43 16.54
CA GLN A 68 -9.92 -13.48 16.01
C GLN A 68 -9.35 -14.88 16.22
N PHE A 69 -8.06 -14.99 16.58
CA PHE A 69 -7.38 -16.26 16.88
C PHE A 69 -7.25 -16.55 18.39
N ASP A 70 -7.71 -15.63 19.25
CA ASP A 70 -7.57 -15.76 20.71
C ASP A 70 -8.53 -16.79 21.33
N ASN A 71 -9.47 -17.35 20.56
CA ASN A 71 -10.41 -18.35 21.03
C ASN A 71 -10.00 -19.76 20.55
N ASP A 72 -9.95 -20.71 21.49
CA ASP A 72 -9.63 -22.13 21.23
C ASP A 72 -10.61 -22.78 20.23
N ASP A 73 -11.83 -22.26 20.11
CA ASP A 73 -12.88 -22.74 19.19
C ASP A 73 -12.78 -22.14 17.78
N THR A 74 -11.74 -21.37 17.47
CA THR A 74 -11.60 -20.73 16.15
C THR A 74 -11.45 -21.77 15.04
N ASN A 75 -12.35 -21.74 14.07
CA ASN A 75 -12.26 -22.56 12.86
C ASN A 75 -11.14 -22.04 11.94
N LEU A 76 -9.96 -22.67 12.02
CA LEU A 76 -8.77 -22.25 11.25
C LEU A 76 -8.98 -22.34 9.74
N GLU A 77 -9.78 -23.28 9.23
CA GLU A 77 -10.07 -23.40 7.79
C GLU A 77 -10.89 -22.20 7.31
N GLU A 78 -11.93 -21.83 8.05
CA GLU A 78 -12.75 -20.68 7.75
C GLU A 78 -11.96 -19.38 7.80
N MET A 79 -11.12 -19.23 8.83
CA MET A 79 -10.24 -18.07 8.97
C MET A 79 -9.21 -17.99 7.84
N ALA A 80 -8.63 -19.11 7.41
CA ALA A 80 -7.71 -19.14 6.29
C ALA A 80 -8.37 -18.70 4.98
N ILE A 81 -9.58 -19.21 4.69
CA ILE A 81 -10.36 -18.82 3.51
C ILE A 81 -10.72 -17.33 3.57
N LYS A 82 -11.19 -16.86 4.74
CA LYS A 82 -11.53 -15.43 4.93
C LYS A 82 -10.31 -14.54 4.72
N THR A 83 -9.17 -14.88 5.31
CA THR A 83 -7.92 -14.13 5.16
C THR A 83 -7.47 -14.10 3.70
N GLN A 84 -7.49 -15.23 3.01
CA GLN A 84 -7.15 -15.31 1.59
C GLN A 84 -8.04 -14.38 0.75
N ASN A 85 -9.35 -14.37 0.99
CA ASN A 85 -10.28 -13.51 0.28
C ASN A 85 -10.02 -12.03 0.53
N ILE A 86 -9.73 -11.63 1.78
CA ILE A 86 -9.40 -10.25 2.16
C ILE A 86 -8.12 -9.82 1.46
N LEU A 87 -7.04 -10.59 1.58
CA LEU A 87 -5.74 -10.28 0.98
C LEU A 87 -5.83 -10.21 -0.55
N THR A 88 -6.54 -11.16 -1.19
CA THR A 88 -6.79 -11.12 -2.64
C THR A 88 -7.54 -9.86 -3.03
N THR A 89 -8.56 -9.45 -2.25
CA THR A 89 -9.30 -8.22 -2.52
C THR A 89 -8.43 -6.98 -2.41
N MET A 90 -7.55 -6.89 -1.41
CA MET A 90 -6.60 -5.77 -1.30
C MET A 90 -5.62 -5.76 -2.46
N TYR A 91 -5.04 -6.90 -2.80
CA TYR A 91 -4.16 -7.08 -3.96
C TYR A 91 -4.83 -6.63 -5.27
N ASP A 92 -6.10 -7.02 -5.48
CA ASP A 92 -6.84 -6.63 -6.68
C ASP A 92 -7.00 -5.10 -6.76
N GLN A 93 -7.24 -4.41 -5.61
CA GLN A 93 -7.31 -2.95 -5.62
C GLN A 93 -5.96 -2.30 -5.92
N VAL A 94 -4.85 -2.90 -5.52
CA VAL A 94 -3.51 -2.44 -5.94
C VAL A 94 -3.36 -2.55 -7.44
N THR A 95 -3.58 -3.73 -8.00
CA THR A 95 -3.29 -4.03 -9.41
C THR A 95 -4.21 -3.30 -10.38
N VAL A 96 -5.51 -3.24 -10.12
CA VAL A 96 -6.47 -2.52 -10.97
C VAL A 96 -6.31 -0.99 -10.92
N ASN A 97 -5.59 -0.45 -9.93
CA ASN A 97 -5.22 0.95 -9.87
C ASN A 97 -3.72 1.18 -10.17
N HIS A 98 -3.10 0.30 -10.97
CA HIS A 98 -1.73 0.42 -11.51
C HIS A 98 -0.63 0.41 -10.45
N GLY A 99 -0.91 -0.11 -9.25
CA GLY A 99 0.08 -0.35 -8.21
C GLY A 99 0.82 -1.68 -8.42
N ILE A 100 1.94 -1.81 -7.74
CA ILE A 100 2.75 -3.01 -7.69
C ILE A 100 2.62 -3.60 -6.28
N HIS A 101 2.15 -4.83 -6.19
CA HIS A 101 2.22 -5.61 -4.96
C HIS A 101 3.69 -5.87 -4.62
N VAL A 102 4.11 -5.51 -3.41
CA VAL A 102 5.47 -5.75 -2.91
C VAL A 102 5.51 -7.05 -2.14
N GLN A 103 4.67 -7.18 -1.10
CA GLN A 103 4.55 -8.41 -0.31
C GLN A 103 3.34 -8.37 0.62
N PHE A 104 2.88 -9.54 1.04
CA PHE A 104 2.02 -9.69 2.21
C PHE A 104 2.84 -9.85 3.49
N GLN A 105 2.39 -9.24 4.59
CA GLN A 105 2.99 -9.35 5.92
C GLN A 105 1.90 -9.78 6.92
N GLY A 106 1.63 -11.08 6.99
CA GLY A 106 0.47 -11.59 7.73
C GLY A 106 -0.84 -11.22 7.04
N ASP A 107 -1.66 -10.42 7.69
CA ASP A 107 -2.93 -9.87 7.18
C ASP A 107 -2.78 -8.47 6.55
N ARG A 108 -1.56 -8.05 6.27
CA ARG A 108 -1.19 -6.74 5.76
C ARG A 108 -0.76 -6.79 4.31
N GLU A 109 -1.28 -5.90 3.47
CA GLU A 109 -0.81 -5.62 2.12
C GLU A 109 0.23 -4.50 2.16
N PHE A 110 1.36 -4.71 1.49
CA PHE A 110 2.34 -3.69 1.18
C PHE A 110 2.48 -3.52 -0.33
N ALA A 111 2.21 -2.33 -0.82
CA ALA A 111 2.21 -1.99 -2.24
C ALA A 111 3.03 -0.73 -2.54
N LEU A 112 3.36 -0.55 -3.82
CA LEU A 112 4.05 0.62 -4.36
C LEU A 112 3.26 1.20 -5.53
N PHE A 113 3.04 2.50 -5.52
CA PHE A 113 2.57 3.27 -6.66
C PHE A 113 3.66 4.26 -7.08
N HIS A 114 4.04 4.23 -8.35
CA HIS A 114 5.01 5.18 -8.89
C HIS A 114 4.61 5.59 -10.30
N ASN A 115 5.08 6.73 -10.76
CA ASN A 115 4.80 7.24 -12.09
C ASN A 115 5.42 6.30 -13.14
N TYR A 116 4.57 5.47 -13.73
CA TYR A 116 4.94 4.49 -14.73
C TYR A 116 3.94 4.54 -15.89
N ALA A 117 4.46 4.55 -17.11
CA ALA A 117 3.64 4.50 -18.34
C ALA A 117 2.55 5.58 -18.42
N GLY A 118 2.74 6.74 -17.77
CA GLY A 118 1.79 7.85 -17.80
C GLY A 118 0.68 7.79 -16.74
N TYR A 119 0.72 6.84 -15.83
CA TYR A 119 -0.22 6.76 -14.70
C TYR A 119 0.10 7.79 -13.62
N GLU A 120 -0.94 8.35 -13.01
CA GLU A 120 -0.83 9.34 -11.93
C GLU A 120 -0.73 8.63 -10.58
N CYS A 121 0.48 8.31 -10.10
CA CYS A 121 0.68 7.47 -8.91
C CYS A 121 -0.09 7.95 -7.68
N ILE A 122 -0.23 9.27 -7.49
CA ILE A 122 -0.94 9.84 -6.34
C ILE A 122 -2.43 9.53 -6.36
N LEU A 123 -3.07 9.79 -7.51
CA LEU A 123 -4.49 9.50 -7.65
C LEU A 123 -4.78 8.01 -7.60
N ASP A 124 -3.90 7.19 -8.19
CA ASP A 124 -4.06 5.75 -8.22
C ASP A 124 -3.87 5.11 -6.84
N ALA A 125 -2.90 5.58 -6.03
CA ALA A 125 -2.72 5.14 -4.65
C ALA A 125 -3.94 5.49 -3.80
N VAL A 126 -4.36 6.77 -3.78
CA VAL A 126 -5.53 7.20 -3.01
C VAL A 126 -6.81 6.46 -3.44
N LYS A 127 -7.00 6.20 -4.75
CA LYS A 127 -8.11 5.36 -5.22
C LYS A 127 -8.02 3.93 -4.66
N ALA A 128 -6.84 3.33 -4.72
CA ALA A 128 -6.65 1.97 -4.22
C ALA A 128 -6.99 1.89 -2.73
N GLY A 129 -6.44 2.79 -1.90
CA GLY A 129 -6.72 2.84 -0.48
C GLY A 129 -8.21 3.00 -0.15
N LEU A 130 -8.90 3.95 -0.80
CA LEU A 130 -10.33 4.16 -0.60
C LEU A 130 -11.17 2.96 -1.06
N LYS A 131 -10.83 2.34 -2.18
CA LYS A 131 -11.52 1.15 -2.69
C LYS A 131 -11.25 -0.09 -1.85
N MET A 132 -10.04 -0.26 -1.31
CA MET A 132 -9.74 -1.32 -0.35
C MET A 132 -10.68 -1.24 0.86
N ILE A 133 -10.81 -0.03 1.46
CA ILE A 133 -11.69 0.20 2.60
C ILE A 133 -13.13 -0.22 2.28
N ASP A 134 -13.67 0.19 1.13
CA ASP A 134 -15.04 -0.19 0.74
C ASP A 134 -15.18 -1.69 0.48
N ALA A 135 -14.20 -2.30 -0.19
CA ALA A 135 -14.28 -3.68 -0.65
C ALA A 135 -14.18 -4.69 0.51
N VAL A 136 -13.27 -4.48 1.47
CA VAL A 136 -13.09 -5.43 2.59
C VAL A 136 -14.24 -5.42 3.59
N GLN A 137 -15.04 -4.36 3.64
CA GLN A 137 -16.25 -4.29 4.47
C GLN A 137 -17.24 -5.38 4.10
N THR A 138 -17.24 -5.89 2.88
CA THR A 138 -18.11 -7.00 2.45
C THR A 138 -17.81 -8.31 3.21
N TYR A 139 -16.61 -8.44 3.79
CA TYR A 139 -16.21 -9.57 4.64
C TYR A 139 -16.44 -9.30 6.13
N GLY A 140 -17.07 -8.18 6.48
CA GLY A 140 -17.30 -7.79 7.88
C GLY A 140 -16.04 -7.39 8.63
N VAL A 141 -14.99 -6.94 7.92
CA VAL A 141 -13.74 -6.46 8.51
C VAL A 141 -13.51 -4.99 8.20
N SER A 142 -12.64 -4.37 8.97
CA SER A 142 -12.15 -3.01 8.73
C SER A 142 -10.64 -3.01 8.58
N ILE A 143 -10.12 -2.09 7.78
CA ILE A 143 -8.68 -1.89 7.60
C ILE A 143 -8.28 -0.46 7.94
N GLY A 144 -7.01 -0.28 8.32
CA GLY A 144 -6.32 1.00 8.27
C GLY A 144 -5.45 1.05 7.01
N VAL A 145 -5.35 2.22 6.38
CA VAL A 145 -4.49 2.42 5.21
C VAL A 145 -3.60 3.62 5.43
N GLY A 146 -2.30 3.48 5.15
CA GLY A 146 -1.30 4.53 5.27
C GLY A 146 -0.52 4.73 3.98
N GLU A 147 -0.36 5.99 3.56
CA GLU A 147 0.37 6.38 2.37
C GLU A 147 1.33 7.53 2.65
N SER A 148 2.47 7.55 1.98
CA SER A 148 3.39 8.69 1.94
C SER A 148 3.99 8.83 0.55
N PHE A 149 4.43 10.04 0.19
CA PHE A 149 5.09 10.29 -1.10
C PHE A 149 6.53 10.71 -0.89
N GLY A 150 7.44 10.15 -1.68
CA GLY A 150 8.83 10.58 -1.70
C GLY A 150 9.77 9.57 -2.35
N LYS A 151 11.06 9.78 -2.07
CA LYS A 151 12.14 8.95 -2.60
C LYS A 151 12.41 7.75 -1.71
N MET A 152 12.69 6.62 -2.35
CA MET A 152 13.07 5.37 -1.71
C MET A 152 14.01 4.57 -2.61
N PHE A 153 14.69 3.59 -2.04
CA PHE A 153 15.46 2.62 -2.81
C PHE A 153 14.70 1.31 -2.95
N ALA A 154 14.72 0.76 -4.17
CA ALA A 154 14.17 -0.54 -4.50
C ALA A 154 15.28 -1.52 -4.86
N THR A 155 15.19 -2.76 -4.39
CA THR A 155 16.08 -3.86 -4.73
C THR A 155 15.38 -5.20 -4.60
N ARG A 156 16.10 -6.28 -4.93
CA ARG A 156 15.68 -7.66 -4.67
C ARG A 156 16.65 -8.33 -3.72
N ILE A 157 16.13 -9.03 -2.72
CA ILE A 157 16.91 -9.85 -1.80
C ILE A 157 16.48 -11.32 -1.93
N GLY A 158 17.30 -12.22 -1.42
CA GLY A 158 17.02 -13.66 -1.43
C GLY A 158 18.05 -14.50 -2.20
N ALA A 159 17.88 -15.81 -2.19
CA ALA A 159 18.80 -16.80 -2.79
C ALA A 159 18.03 -17.85 -3.60
N ARG A 160 18.71 -18.51 -4.56
CA ARG A 160 18.27 -19.74 -5.24
C ARG A 160 16.86 -19.71 -5.84
N GLY A 161 16.48 -18.58 -6.51
CA GLY A 161 15.16 -18.49 -7.16
C GLY A 161 14.09 -17.82 -6.31
N GLU A 162 14.18 -17.84 -5.00
CA GLU A 162 13.33 -17.09 -4.09
C GLU A 162 13.88 -15.67 -3.94
N LYS A 163 13.12 -14.69 -4.35
CA LYS A 163 13.53 -13.29 -4.34
C LYS A 163 12.36 -12.43 -3.92
N ASP A 164 12.52 -11.76 -2.79
CA ASP A 164 11.57 -10.76 -2.32
C ASP A 164 11.94 -9.37 -2.85
N TYR A 165 10.95 -8.55 -3.03
CA TYR A 165 11.12 -7.13 -3.27
C TYR A 165 11.38 -6.42 -1.95
N LEU A 166 12.28 -5.47 -1.97
CA LEU A 166 12.60 -4.66 -0.81
C LEU A 166 12.57 -3.19 -1.19
N LEU A 167 11.82 -2.42 -0.41
CA LEU A 167 11.79 -0.97 -0.47
C LEU A 167 12.35 -0.41 0.83
N ILE A 168 13.26 0.55 0.75
CA ILE A 168 13.87 1.21 1.91
C ILE A 168 13.86 2.72 1.71
N GLY A 169 13.43 3.45 2.73
CA GLY A 169 13.47 4.91 2.76
C GLY A 169 12.61 5.49 3.87
N THR A 170 12.83 6.74 4.19
CA THR A 170 12.00 7.47 5.17
C THR A 170 10.54 7.52 4.75
N THR A 171 10.27 7.60 3.46
CA THR A 171 8.93 7.54 2.87
C THR A 171 8.21 6.22 3.17
N VAL A 172 8.93 5.09 3.13
CA VAL A 172 8.37 3.77 3.49
C VAL A 172 8.00 3.73 4.97
N ILE A 173 8.93 4.21 5.83
CA ILE A 173 8.69 4.28 7.29
C ILE A 173 7.52 5.21 7.62
N GLU A 174 7.37 6.33 6.92
CA GLU A 174 6.25 7.25 7.13
C GLU A 174 4.91 6.65 6.72
N ALA A 175 4.85 5.93 5.59
CA ALA A 175 3.64 5.23 5.15
C ALA A 175 3.25 4.13 6.14
N ASP A 176 4.22 3.35 6.63
CA ASP A 176 4.06 2.34 7.66
C ASP A 176 3.49 2.95 8.96
N ARG A 177 4.11 4.04 9.44
CA ARG A 177 3.60 4.78 10.62
C ARG A 177 2.21 5.37 10.40
N ASN A 178 1.91 5.88 9.22
CA ASN A 178 0.58 6.39 8.89
C ASN A 178 -0.47 5.29 8.97
N GLU A 179 -0.13 4.06 8.60
CA GLU A 179 -1.04 2.93 8.73
C GLU A 179 -1.13 2.45 10.20
N ASP A 180 0.00 2.16 10.85
CA ASP A 180 0.06 1.51 12.17
C ASP A 180 -0.36 2.44 13.32
N GLU A 181 0.24 3.66 13.38
CA GLU A 181 0.05 4.57 14.50
C GLU A 181 -1.12 5.56 14.29
N ASN A 182 -1.39 5.97 13.05
CA ASN A 182 -2.29 7.07 12.76
C ASN A 182 -3.65 6.63 12.20
N ALA A 183 -3.71 5.55 11.40
CA ALA A 183 -4.96 5.10 10.82
C ALA A 183 -5.79 4.28 11.81
N LYS A 184 -7.06 4.67 11.97
CA LYS A 184 -8.07 3.88 12.67
C LYS A 184 -8.82 2.98 11.68
N ALA A 185 -9.75 2.18 12.21
CA ALA A 185 -10.63 1.34 11.39
C ALA A 185 -11.34 2.16 10.30
N ASN A 186 -11.24 1.69 9.06
CA ASN A 186 -11.80 2.32 7.86
C ASN A 186 -11.30 3.76 7.63
N GLN A 187 -10.03 4.01 7.93
CA GLN A 187 -9.38 5.28 7.63
C GLN A 187 -8.26 5.11 6.61
N LEU A 188 -8.19 6.06 5.67
CA LEU A 188 -7.01 6.31 4.87
C LEU A 188 -6.28 7.52 5.44
N VAL A 189 -5.00 7.32 5.78
CA VAL A 189 -4.08 8.37 6.25
C VAL A 189 -3.03 8.64 5.18
N ILE A 190 -2.83 9.89 4.84
CA ILE A 190 -1.87 10.33 3.83
C ILE A 190 -0.91 11.38 4.40
N SER A 191 0.33 11.38 3.91
CA SER A 191 1.31 12.41 4.26
C SER A 191 0.89 13.78 3.73
N ASN A 192 1.53 14.83 4.27
CA ASN A 192 1.31 16.20 3.80
C ASN A 192 1.62 16.35 2.30
N ASP A 193 2.64 15.68 1.79
CA ASP A 193 3.05 15.78 0.39
C ASP A 193 2.03 15.14 -0.55
N VAL A 194 1.48 13.97 -0.20
CA VAL A 194 0.36 13.36 -0.94
C VAL A 194 -0.84 14.30 -0.97
N TYR A 195 -1.20 14.89 0.17
CA TYR A 195 -2.32 15.84 0.25
C TYR A 195 -2.12 17.07 -0.63
N LEU A 196 -0.94 17.70 -0.59
CA LEU A 196 -0.67 18.91 -1.36
C LEU A 196 -0.71 18.65 -2.87
N MET A 197 -0.15 17.53 -3.32
CA MET A 197 -0.18 17.12 -4.71
C MET A 197 -1.61 16.77 -5.16
N LEU A 198 -2.35 16.01 -4.32
CA LEU A 198 -3.77 15.72 -4.60
C LEU A 198 -4.61 16.98 -4.67
N LYS A 199 -4.40 17.94 -3.76
CA LYS A 199 -5.13 19.22 -3.75
C LYS A 199 -4.86 20.06 -4.98
N LYS A 200 -3.62 20.03 -5.49
CA LYS A 200 -3.23 20.74 -6.70
C LYS A 200 -3.94 20.17 -7.95
N ASP A 201 -3.92 18.85 -8.09
CA ASP A 201 -4.31 18.20 -9.34
C ASP A 201 -5.78 17.72 -9.32
N LYS A 202 -6.30 17.37 -8.15
CA LYS A 202 -7.66 16.83 -7.93
C LYS A 202 -8.27 17.41 -6.65
N PRO A 203 -8.55 18.73 -6.59
CA PRO A 203 -8.99 19.41 -5.35
C PRO A 203 -10.19 18.74 -4.68
N LYS A 204 -11.18 18.28 -5.45
CA LYS A 204 -12.35 17.58 -4.89
C LYS A 204 -12.02 16.28 -4.14
N TRP A 205 -10.97 15.62 -4.55
CA TRP A 205 -10.45 14.44 -3.83
C TRP A 205 -9.77 14.83 -2.53
N ALA A 206 -9.10 15.98 -2.51
CA ALA A 206 -8.46 16.50 -1.31
C ALA A 206 -9.46 16.99 -0.27
N ASP A 207 -10.63 17.47 -0.69
CA ASP A 207 -11.64 18.07 0.20
C ASP A 207 -12.26 17.08 1.20
N ILE A 208 -12.13 15.76 0.98
CA ILE A 208 -12.57 14.75 1.94
C ILE A 208 -11.58 14.51 3.10
N PHE A 209 -10.36 15.07 3.02
CA PHE A 209 -9.33 14.84 4.01
C PHE A 209 -9.30 15.91 5.09
N ILE A 210 -9.14 15.48 6.33
CA ILE A 210 -9.07 16.32 7.54
C ILE A 210 -7.62 16.32 8.02
N LYS A 211 -7.08 17.50 8.29
CA LYS A 211 -5.72 17.66 8.82
C LYS A 211 -5.67 17.30 10.32
N GLN A 212 -4.66 16.52 10.70
CA GLN A 212 -4.35 16.16 12.08
C GLN A 212 -2.84 15.98 12.26
N ASN A 213 -2.22 16.69 13.21
CA ASN A 213 -0.84 16.46 13.69
C ASN A 213 0.21 16.16 12.62
N GLY A 214 0.16 16.86 11.47
CA GLY A 214 1.17 16.70 10.41
C GLY A 214 0.80 15.73 9.29
N TYR A 215 -0.31 15.00 9.40
CA TYR A 215 -0.87 14.15 8.37
C TYR A 215 -2.33 14.52 8.06
N TYR A 216 -2.92 13.87 7.07
CA TYR A 216 -4.31 14.02 6.69
C TYR A 216 -5.00 12.67 6.68
N TYR A 217 -6.25 12.61 7.13
CA TYR A 217 -7.02 11.38 7.12
C TYR A 217 -8.42 11.57 6.59
N THR A 218 -9.03 10.50 6.13
CA THR A 218 -10.44 10.43 5.75
C THR A 218 -11.09 9.14 6.21
N THR A 219 -12.38 9.21 6.50
CA THR A 219 -13.28 8.06 6.71
C THR A 219 -14.25 7.89 5.53
N THR A 220 -14.10 8.70 4.49
CA THR A 220 -14.96 8.66 3.31
C THR A 220 -14.43 7.61 2.35
N GLY A 221 -15.17 6.53 2.14
CA GLY A 221 -14.84 5.52 1.13
C GLY A 221 -15.02 6.02 -0.30
N TYR A 222 -14.52 5.24 -1.26
CA TYR A 222 -14.52 5.58 -2.70
C TYR A 222 -15.93 5.84 -3.24
N ASN A 223 -16.88 4.96 -2.94
CA ASN A 223 -18.25 5.06 -3.44
C ASN A 223 -18.95 6.35 -2.98
N LYS A 224 -18.75 6.71 -1.70
CA LYS A 224 -19.29 7.96 -1.15
C LYS A 224 -18.67 9.18 -1.81
N LEU A 225 -17.36 9.19 -2.04
CA LEU A 225 -16.66 10.26 -2.75
C LEU A 225 -17.20 10.43 -4.18
N MET A 226 -17.38 9.32 -4.92
CA MET A 226 -17.91 9.38 -6.28
C MET A 226 -19.33 9.94 -6.32
N ASN A 227 -20.17 9.61 -5.35
CA ASN A 227 -21.51 10.18 -5.24
C ASN A 227 -21.46 11.70 -4.99
N ILE A 228 -20.58 12.18 -4.11
CA ILE A 228 -20.41 13.64 -3.86
C ILE A 228 -20.01 14.35 -5.14
N ILE A 229 -18.98 13.86 -5.85
CA ILE A 229 -18.49 14.46 -7.08
C ILE A 229 -19.58 14.49 -8.17
N SER A 230 -20.33 13.40 -8.33
CA SER A 230 -21.40 13.30 -9.33
C SER A 230 -22.56 14.25 -9.04
N GLN A 231 -22.97 14.38 -7.78
CA GLN A 231 -24.04 15.31 -7.39
C GLN A 231 -23.66 16.77 -7.63
N GLU A 232 -22.42 17.14 -7.36
CA GLU A 232 -21.94 18.50 -7.63
C GLU A 232 -21.93 18.82 -9.13
N GLN A 233 -21.53 17.87 -9.99
CA GLN A 233 -21.57 18.03 -11.44
C GLN A 233 -22.99 18.24 -11.94
N LEU A 234 -23.96 17.49 -11.43
CA LEU A 234 -25.39 17.68 -11.76
C LEU A 234 -25.89 19.06 -11.36
N ASN A 235 -25.51 19.53 -10.17
CA ASN A 235 -25.92 20.86 -9.69
C ASN A 235 -25.31 22.00 -10.52
N VAL A 236 -24.06 21.87 -10.97
CA VAL A 236 -23.44 22.85 -11.89
C VAL A 236 -24.15 22.87 -13.24
N ASN A 237 -24.46 21.71 -13.80
CA ASN A 237 -25.15 21.60 -15.08
C ASN A 237 -26.58 22.21 -15.01
N ASN A 238 -27.31 21.99 -13.93
CA ASN A 238 -28.64 22.54 -13.71
C ASN A 238 -28.59 24.07 -13.56
N ARG A 239 -27.58 24.64 -12.89
CA ARG A 239 -27.40 26.09 -12.80
C ARG A 239 -27.11 26.69 -14.17
N ASN A 240 -26.23 26.10 -14.96
CA ASN A 240 -25.89 26.56 -16.30
C ASN A 240 -27.09 26.48 -17.24
N ASN A 241 -27.92 25.45 -17.15
CA ASN A 241 -29.14 25.35 -17.97
C ASN A 241 -30.18 26.40 -17.58
N ASN A 242 -30.33 26.73 -16.29
CA ASN A 242 -31.23 27.80 -15.85
C ASN A 242 -30.75 29.18 -16.29
N TYR A 243 -29.44 29.45 -16.34
CA TYR A 243 -28.89 30.71 -16.88
C TYR A 243 -29.13 30.84 -18.39
N ASN A 244 -29.00 29.76 -19.16
CA ASN A 244 -29.21 29.77 -20.61
C ASN A 244 -30.71 29.84 -20.99
N GLY A 245 -31.63 29.50 -20.09
CA GLY A 245 -33.08 29.66 -20.27
C GLY A 245 -33.58 31.10 -20.07
N ALA A 246 -32.90 31.87 -19.22
CA ALA A 246 -33.31 33.25 -18.86
C ALA A 246 -33.04 34.31 -19.95
N TRP A 247 -32.37 33.98 -21.04
CA TRP A 247 -32.05 34.87 -22.16
C TRP A 247 -32.88 34.59 -23.43
N ARG A 248 -33.94 33.80 -23.33
CA ARG A 248 -34.79 33.40 -24.45
C ARG A 248 -36.24 33.93 -24.36
N GLU A 249 -36.51 34.90 -23.48
CA GLU A 249 -37.78 35.65 -23.42
C GLU A 249 -37.60 37.08 -23.89
#